data_e4e96e0f0f59cbd6d406cb5b0aec1563
#
_entry.id   e4e96e0f0f59cbd6d406cb5b0aec1563
#
_cell.length_a   1.000
_cell.length_b   1.000
_cell.length_c   1.000
_cell.angle_alpha   90.00
_cell.angle_beta   90.00
_cell.angle_gamma   90.00
#
_symmetry.space_group_name_H-M   'P 1'
#
loop_
_entity.id
_entity.type
_entity.pdbx_description
1 polymer ?
#
loop_
_entity_poly.entity_id
_entity_poly.type
_entity_poly.pdbx_seq_one_letter_code
_entity_poly.pdbx_strand_id
1 'polypeptide(L)'
;MDYIVMDLEWNQAISQKFVKTKPVYLSGEIIEIGAVKVDEEFNIIDSYKQYVKPNFYKKMHWSVLKLTKITENDLKDGMEFYRAIENFKSWCGEKPL
;
A
#
# COMPACT_ATOMS: atom_id res chain seq x y z
N MET A 1 -3.29 -16.88 -19.89
CA MET A 1 -2.34 -16.20 -18.97
C MET A 1 -3.05 -15.07 -18.27
N ASP A 2 -2.93 -15.02 -16.97
CA ASP A 2 -3.55 -13.96 -16.20
C ASP A 2 -2.57 -12.82 -15.97
N TYR A 3 -3.11 -11.62 -15.84
CA TYR A 3 -2.31 -10.43 -15.54
C TYR A 3 -2.68 -9.92 -14.15
N ILE A 4 -1.72 -9.32 -13.48
CA ILE A 4 -1.97 -8.65 -12.21
C ILE A 4 -1.76 -7.16 -12.43
N VAL A 5 -2.82 -6.40 -12.15
CA VAL A 5 -2.77 -4.93 -12.20
C VAL A 5 -2.80 -4.45 -10.77
N MET A 6 -1.73 -3.80 -10.32
CA MET A 6 -1.65 -3.34 -8.94
C MET A 6 -1.57 -1.82 -8.86
N ASP A 7 -2.07 -1.31 -7.76
CA ASP A 7 -2.05 0.11 -7.43
C ASP A 7 -1.65 0.25 -5.97
N LEU A 8 -0.83 1.23 -5.68
CA LEU A 8 -0.33 1.49 -4.34
C LEU A 8 -0.78 2.86 -3.88
N GLU A 9 -1.16 2.95 -2.60
CA GLU A 9 -1.39 4.24 -1.99
C GLU A 9 -0.25 4.52 -1.00
N TRP A 10 0.16 5.76 -0.96
CA TRP A 10 1.31 6.21 -0.18
C TRP A 10 0.91 7.32 0.77
N ASN A 11 1.40 7.27 2.00
CA ASN A 11 1.40 8.43 2.86
C ASN A 11 2.76 9.10 2.76
N GLN A 12 2.83 10.39 3.08
CA GLN A 12 4.07 11.14 3.00
C GLN A 12 4.31 11.91 4.30
N ALA A 13 5.55 12.36 4.48
CA ALA A 13 5.91 13.15 5.65
C ALA A 13 5.11 14.45 5.69
N ILE A 14 4.72 14.87 6.89
CA ILE A 14 4.00 16.14 7.07
C ILE A 14 4.90 17.31 6.69
N SER A 15 6.20 17.21 6.97
CA SER A 15 7.17 18.20 6.55
C SER A 15 8.51 17.54 6.29
N GLN A 16 9.39 18.24 5.55
CA GLN A 16 10.74 17.74 5.24
C GLN A 16 11.60 17.52 6.48
N LYS A 17 11.29 18.20 7.58
CA LYS A 17 12.01 18.01 8.84
C LYS A 17 11.88 16.58 9.34
N PHE A 18 10.70 15.99 9.18
CA PHE A 18 10.47 14.61 9.61
C PHE A 18 11.24 13.61 8.75
N VAL A 19 11.41 13.90 7.48
CA VAL A 19 12.20 13.04 6.59
C VAL A 19 13.65 12.99 7.08
N LYS A 20 14.21 14.13 7.42
CA LYS A 20 15.61 14.24 7.84
C LYS A 20 15.91 13.59 9.18
N THR A 21 14.89 13.42 10.03
CA THR A 21 15.07 12.82 11.37
C THR A 21 14.86 11.32 11.40
N LYS A 22 14.48 10.71 10.29
CA LYS A 22 14.25 9.28 10.23
C LYS A 22 15.54 8.53 9.88
N PRO A 23 15.66 7.25 10.31
CA PRO A 23 16.87 6.46 10.01
C PRO A 23 17.07 6.21 8.52
N VAL A 24 15.99 6.27 7.73
CA VAL A 24 16.03 6.22 6.27
C VAL A 24 15.35 7.46 5.73
N TYR A 25 15.93 8.03 4.68
CA TYR A 25 15.38 9.23 4.06
C TYR A 25 14.26 8.86 3.09
N LEU A 26 13.08 8.59 3.65
CA LEU A 26 11.90 8.26 2.86
C LEU A 26 10.94 9.44 2.86
N SER A 27 10.55 9.89 1.67
CA SER A 27 9.53 10.94 1.54
C SER A 27 8.12 10.39 1.67
N GLY A 28 7.95 9.06 1.55
CA GLY A 28 6.66 8.42 1.70
C GLY A 28 6.79 6.95 2.07
N GLU A 29 5.68 6.34 2.47
CA GLU A 29 5.62 4.91 2.72
C GLU A 29 4.27 4.37 2.27
N ILE A 30 4.25 3.10 1.86
CA ILE A 30 3.05 2.43 1.37
C ILE A 30 2.08 2.21 2.52
N ILE A 31 0.81 2.56 2.30
CA ILE A 31 -0.27 2.37 3.27
C ILE A 31 -1.39 1.48 2.76
N GLU A 32 -1.43 1.20 1.46
CA GLU A 32 -2.41 0.27 0.91
C GLU A 32 -1.84 -0.40 -0.34
N ILE A 33 -2.09 -1.70 -0.45
CA ILE A 33 -1.80 -2.47 -1.65
C ILE A 33 -3.14 -2.89 -2.22
N GLY A 34 -3.44 -2.47 -3.43
CA GLY A 34 -4.64 -2.87 -4.15
C GLY A 34 -4.25 -3.56 -5.44
N ALA A 35 -4.97 -4.60 -5.83
CA ALA A 35 -4.68 -5.29 -7.07
C ALA A 35 -5.88 -6.07 -7.57
N VAL A 36 -5.88 -6.35 -8.87
CA VAL A 36 -6.85 -7.24 -9.49
C VAL A 36 -6.12 -8.23 -10.38
N LYS A 37 -6.65 -9.43 -10.48
CA LYS A 37 -6.24 -10.41 -11.49
C LYS A 37 -7.21 -10.31 -12.64
N VAL A 38 -6.69 -10.22 -13.86
CA VAL A 38 -7.51 -10.16 -15.06
C VAL A 38 -7.07 -11.28 -16.00
N ASP A 39 -8.02 -11.83 -16.72
CA ASP A 39 -7.74 -12.87 -17.72
C ASP A 39 -7.35 -12.22 -19.06
N GLU A 40 -7.14 -13.04 -20.07
CA GLU A 40 -6.73 -12.56 -21.40
C GLU A 40 -7.81 -11.71 -22.08
N GLU A 41 -9.05 -11.82 -21.64
CA GLU A 41 -10.17 -11.05 -22.16
C GLU A 41 -10.46 -9.80 -21.31
N PHE A 42 -9.56 -9.50 -20.36
CA PHE A 42 -9.67 -8.38 -19.42
C PHE A 42 -10.83 -8.45 -18.45
N ASN A 43 -11.30 -9.68 -18.17
CA ASN A 43 -12.28 -9.89 -17.09
C ASN A 43 -11.58 -9.96 -15.76
N ILE A 44 -12.12 -9.29 -14.75
CA ILE A 44 -11.58 -9.34 -13.39
C ILE A 44 -12.01 -10.66 -12.77
N ILE A 45 -11.03 -11.49 -12.41
CA ILE A 45 -11.29 -12.82 -11.84
C ILE A 45 -11.02 -12.88 -10.34
N ASP A 46 -10.28 -11.92 -9.79
CA ASP A 46 -10.06 -11.81 -8.35
C ASP A 46 -9.58 -10.40 -8.01
N SER A 47 -9.72 -10.02 -6.77
CA SER A 47 -9.26 -8.72 -6.29
C SER A 47 -8.59 -8.85 -4.94
N TYR A 48 -7.71 -7.90 -4.64
CA TYR A 48 -6.93 -7.87 -3.40
C TYR A 48 -6.90 -6.44 -2.88
N LYS A 49 -7.04 -6.31 -1.56
CA LYS A 49 -6.88 -5.03 -0.90
C LYS A 49 -6.33 -5.27 0.50
N GLN A 50 -5.25 -4.59 0.85
CA GLN A 50 -4.65 -4.72 2.16
C GLN A 50 -4.12 -3.37 2.63
N TYR A 51 -4.57 -2.91 3.77
CA TYR A 51 -3.97 -1.76 4.45
C TYR A 51 -2.67 -2.19 5.09
N VAL A 52 -1.68 -1.30 5.04
CA VAL A 52 -0.36 -1.53 5.60
C VAL A 52 -0.17 -0.56 6.76
N LYS A 53 0.19 -1.10 7.91
CA LYS A 53 0.41 -0.29 9.11
C LYS A 53 1.66 0.55 8.93
N PRO A 54 1.56 1.88 9.08
CA PRO A 54 2.73 2.75 8.88
C PRO A 54 3.76 2.60 9.99
N ASN A 55 5.03 2.60 9.61
CA ASN A 55 6.15 2.55 10.54
C ASN A 55 6.76 3.91 10.80
N PHE A 56 6.79 4.77 9.78
CA PHE A 56 7.51 6.05 9.84
C PHE A 56 6.58 7.25 9.93
N TYR A 57 5.51 7.27 9.16
CA TYR A 57 4.58 8.41 9.10
C TYR A 57 3.20 7.97 9.51
N LYS A 58 3.00 7.86 10.83
CA LYS A 58 1.75 7.36 11.40
C LYS A 58 0.60 8.34 11.27
N LYS A 59 0.93 9.64 11.18
CA LYS A 59 -0.06 10.68 10.96
C LYS A 59 -0.27 10.90 9.47
N MET A 60 -1.53 10.89 9.05
CA MET A 60 -1.87 11.05 7.64
C MET A 60 -1.61 12.47 7.18
N HIS A 61 -0.91 12.61 6.05
CA HIS A 61 -0.77 13.89 5.39
C HIS A 61 -2.14 14.32 4.88
N TRP A 62 -2.47 15.60 5.04
CA TRP A 62 -3.81 16.11 4.72
C TRP A 62 -4.23 15.85 3.26
N SER A 63 -3.30 16.00 2.32
CA SER A 63 -3.61 15.78 0.91
C SER A 63 -3.86 14.31 0.59
N VAL A 64 -3.14 13.41 1.25
CA VAL A 64 -3.32 11.97 1.07
C VAL A 64 -4.67 11.55 1.65
N LEU A 65 -4.99 12.05 2.84
CA LEU A 65 -6.29 11.78 3.49
C LEU A 65 -7.43 12.25 2.59
N LYS A 66 -7.30 13.44 2.02
CA LYS A 66 -8.32 14.01 1.14
C LYS A 66 -8.53 13.18 -0.12
N LEU A 67 -7.44 12.70 -0.73
CA LEU A 67 -7.50 11.94 -1.98
C LEU A 67 -7.95 10.50 -1.78
N THR A 68 -7.38 9.83 -0.77
CA THR A 68 -7.62 8.39 -0.56
C THR A 68 -8.77 8.12 0.39
N LYS A 69 -9.06 9.07 1.27
CA LYS A 69 -10.01 8.93 2.38
C LYS A 69 -9.62 7.82 3.38
N ILE A 70 -8.38 7.37 3.32
CA ILE A 70 -7.84 6.41 4.28
C ILE A 70 -7.45 7.17 5.54
N THR A 71 -8.02 6.77 6.67
CA THR A 71 -7.79 7.43 7.95
C THR A 71 -6.73 6.69 8.76
N GLU A 72 -6.21 7.35 9.78
CA GLU A 72 -5.28 6.71 10.73
C GLU A 72 -5.96 5.52 11.42
N ASN A 73 -7.26 5.63 11.66
CA ASN A 73 -8.03 4.55 12.26
C ASN A 73 -8.10 3.32 11.33
N ASP A 74 -8.21 3.55 10.01
CA ASP A 74 -8.20 2.47 9.02
C ASP A 74 -6.87 1.71 9.05
N LEU A 75 -5.77 2.42 9.25
CA LEU A 75 -4.43 1.85 9.21
C LEU A 75 -4.00 1.24 10.53
N LYS A 76 -4.70 1.55 11.61
CA LYS A 76 -4.38 1.07 12.95
C LYS A 76 -4.29 -0.45 13.02
N ASP A 77 -5.20 -1.14 12.34
CA ASP A 77 -5.23 -2.59 12.29
C ASP A 77 -4.66 -3.14 10.96
N GLY A 78 -3.92 -2.31 10.25
CA GLY A 78 -3.26 -2.72 9.03
C GLY A 78 -2.18 -3.77 9.29
N MET A 79 -1.83 -4.49 8.25
CA MET A 79 -0.79 -5.51 8.33
C MET A 79 0.59 -4.85 8.32
N GLU A 80 1.52 -5.40 9.09
CA GLU A 80 2.90 -4.97 9.04
C GLU A 80 3.43 -5.11 7.61
N PHE A 81 4.27 -4.17 7.17
CA PHE A 81 4.72 -4.10 5.78
C PHE A 81 5.28 -5.42 5.25
N TYR A 82 6.16 -6.02 6.02
CA TYR A 82 6.80 -7.28 5.62
C TYR A 82 5.77 -8.39 5.37
N ARG A 83 4.81 -8.51 6.28
CA ARG A 83 3.75 -9.49 6.16
C ARG A 83 2.80 -9.17 5.02
N ALA A 84 2.55 -7.88 4.79
CA ALA A 84 1.70 -7.44 3.68
C ALA A 84 2.32 -7.84 2.35
N ILE A 85 3.63 -7.66 2.20
CA ILE A 85 4.35 -8.06 0.97
C ILE A 85 4.29 -9.57 0.79
N GLU A 86 4.55 -10.35 1.84
CA GLU A 86 4.49 -11.79 1.75
C GLU A 86 3.08 -12.28 1.41
N ASN A 87 2.08 -11.67 2.03
CA ASN A 87 0.69 -12.01 1.76
C ASN A 87 0.28 -11.69 0.32
N PHE A 88 0.73 -10.54 -0.18
CA PHE A 88 0.47 -10.14 -1.56
C PHE A 88 1.13 -11.09 -2.55
N LYS A 89 2.38 -11.48 -2.29
CA LYS A 89 3.09 -12.44 -3.12
C LYS A 89 2.36 -13.78 -3.17
N SER A 90 1.85 -14.24 -2.04
CA SER A 90 1.06 -15.47 -1.98
C SER A 90 -0.20 -15.36 -2.81
N TRP A 91 -0.87 -14.21 -2.74
CA TRP A 91 -2.08 -13.98 -3.54
C TRP A 91 -1.76 -13.95 -5.04
N CYS A 92 -0.63 -13.40 -5.42
CA CYS A 92 -0.19 -13.38 -6.82
C CYS A 92 0.06 -14.79 -7.37
N GLY A 93 0.42 -15.73 -6.52
CA GLY A 93 0.75 -17.08 -6.90
C GLY A 93 2.21 -17.19 -7.34
N GLU A 94 2.52 -18.20 -8.13
CA GLU A 94 3.87 -18.47 -8.59
C GLU A 94 4.28 -17.68 -9.83
N LYS A 95 3.37 -16.88 -10.36
CA LYS A 95 3.64 -16.13 -11.59
C LYS A 95 4.36 -14.83 -11.27
N PRO A 96 5.34 -14.44 -12.08
CA PRO A 96 5.98 -13.13 -11.91
C PRO A 96 4.99 -12.01 -12.21
N LEU A 97 5.21 -10.90 -11.56
CA LEU A 97 4.39 -9.70 -11.77
C LEU A 97 4.75 -9.03 -13.10
#